data_eaedc3edc702c4c0edc0e888b82d1962
#
_entry.id   eaedc3edc702c4c0edc0e888b82d1962
#
_cell.length_a   1.000
_cell.length_b   1.000
_cell.length_c   1.000
_cell.angle_alpha   90.00
_cell.angle_beta   90.00
_cell.angle_gamma   90.00
#
_symmetry.space_group_name_H-M   'P 1'
#
loop_
_entity.id
_entity.type
_entity.pdbx_description
1 polymer ?
#
loop_
_entity_poly.entity_id
_entity_poly.type
_entity_poly.pdbx_seq_one_letter_code
_entity_poly.pdbx_strand_id
1 'polypeptide(L)'
;MCGIVGVVQDKDCFTELYDALIMLQHRGQDAAGITICNGDHLNSRKSKGLVREVFNQNHYERLKGNYGIGHVRYPTAGGNTKEYAQPMYVNSPYGISLAHNGNLSNTPDLAKELFHSDLRHISTDSDSEVLLNILAHEISKHKEKDPSPEIFFEAISNTF
;
A
#
# COMPACT_ATOMS: atom_id res chain seq x y z
N MET A 1 -4.09 5.65 15.58
CA MET A 1 -3.54 6.23 14.32
C MET A 1 -2.51 5.25 13.78
N CYS A 2 -2.53 4.97 12.48
CA CYS A 2 -1.59 4.06 11.84
C CYS A 2 -0.15 4.60 11.81
N GLY A 3 0.83 3.75 11.52
CA GLY A 3 2.22 4.11 11.26
C GLY A 3 2.63 3.69 9.85
N ILE A 4 3.33 4.56 9.15
CA ILE A 4 3.86 4.32 7.80
C ILE A 4 5.35 4.56 7.81
N VAL A 5 6.07 3.76 7.04
CA VAL A 5 7.51 3.93 6.77
C VAL A 5 7.80 3.63 5.31
N GLY A 6 8.68 4.41 4.71
CA GLY A 6 9.25 4.16 3.39
C GLY A 6 10.77 4.14 3.47
N VAL A 7 11.41 3.24 2.75
CA VAL A 7 12.87 3.13 2.66
C VAL A 7 13.28 3.00 1.20
N VAL A 8 14.30 3.75 0.82
CA VAL A 8 15.02 3.64 -0.46
C VAL A 8 16.51 3.65 -0.12
N GLN A 9 17.26 2.65 -0.57
CA GLN A 9 18.69 2.51 -0.27
C GLN A 9 19.39 1.60 -1.31
N ASP A 10 20.70 1.44 -1.20
CA ASP A 10 21.50 0.65 -2.15
C ASP A 10 21.59 -0.86 -1.79
N LYS A 11 21.03 -1.28 -0.67
CA LYS A 11 21.02 -2.65 -0.16
C LYS A 11 19.60 -3.12 0.17
N ASP A 12 19.45 -4.38 0.57
CA ASP A 12 18.15 -4.90 1.04
C ASP A 12 17.60 -4.05 2.19
N CYS A 13 16.34 -3.63 2.06
CA CYS A 13 15.68 -2.68 2.99
C CYS A 13 14.74 -3.34 4.01
N PHE A 14 14.63 -4.68 4.03
CA PHE A 14 13.68 -5.36 4.91
C PHE A 14 13.95 -5.07 6.39
N THR A 15 15.22 -5.12 6.81
CA THR A 15 15.58 -4.93 8.22
C THR A 15 15.21 -3.53 8.69
N GLU A 16 15.50 -2.50 7.90
CA GLU A 16 15.19 -1.12 8.20
C GLU A 16 13.66 -0.88 8.28
N LEU A 17 12.91 -1.48 7.36
CA LEU A 17 11.44 -1.44 7.40
C LEU A 17 10.88 -2.16 8.64
N TYR A 18 11.38 -3.35 8.94
CA TYR A 18 10.96 -4.14 10.08
C TYR A 18 11.23 -3.39 11.40
N ASP A 19 12.45 -2.90 11.59
CA ASP A 19 12.84 -2.18 12.81
C ASP A 19 12.05 -0.89 12.98
N ALA A 20 11.84 -0.14 11.89
CA ALA A 20 11.02 1.07 11.93
C ALA A 20 9.56 0.75 12.28
N LEU A 21 8.99 -0.35 11.76
CA LEU A 21 7.63 -0.76 12.13
C LEU A 21 7.53 -1.23 13.58
N ILE A 22 8.57 -1.89 14.12
CA ILE A 22 8.64 -2.20 15.56
C ILE A 22 8.60 -0.92 16.40
N MET A 23 9.35 0.11 16.00
CA MET A 23 9.32 1.41 16.70
C MET A 23 7.96 2.10 16.57
N LEU A 24 7.27 1.95 15.42
CA LEU A 24 5.94 2.49 15.16
C LEU A 24 4.80 1.62 15.73
N GLN A 25 5.08 0.46 16.31
CA GLN A 25 4.07 -0.50 16.80
C GLN A 25 3.06 0.11 17.76
N HIS A 26 3.47 1.11 18.54
CA HIS A 26 2.57 1.83 19.47
C HIS A 26 1.46 2.60 18.73
N ARG A 27 1.60 2.87 17.45
CA ARG A 27 0.61 3.55 16.61
C ARG A 27 -0.43 2.60 16.03
N GLY A 28 -0.12 1.31 15.90
CA GLY A 28 -1.05 0.33 15.33
C GLY A 28 -0.69 -1.10 15.72
N GLN A 29 -1.64 -1.85 16.27
CA GLN A 29 -1.43 -3.20 16.80
C GLN A 29 -2.39 -4.25 16.20
N ASP A 30 -3.21 -3.86 15.23
CA ASP A 30 -4.20 -4.72 14.60
C ASP A 30 -3.62 -5.56 13.46
N ALA A 31 -2.84 -4.94 12.61
CA ALA A 31 -2.22 -5.58 11.46
C ALA A 31 -0.89 -4.91 11.11
N ALA A 32 -0.01 -5.65 10.45
CA ALA A 32 1.24 -5.15 9.91
C ALA A 32 1.47 -5.67 8.49
N GLY A 33 2.17 -4.89 7.68
CA GLY A 33 2.54 -5.29 6.33
C GLY A 33 3.76 -4.56 5.81
N ILE A 34 4.49 -5.23 4.95
CA ILE A 34 5.64 -4.71 4.20
C ILE A 34 5.48 -5.11 2.73
N THR A 35 5.73 -4.18 1.83
CA THR A 35 5.91 -4.43 0.41
C THR A 35 7.29 -3.92 0.01
N ILE A 36 8.07 -4.77 -0.65
CA ILE A 36 9.43 -4.45 -1.13
C ILE A 36 9.50 -4.70 -2.63
N CYS A 37 10.20 -3.83 -3.34
CA CYS A 37 10.50 -3.96 -4.75
C CYS A 37 12.00 -4.21 -4.96
N ASN A 38 12.30 -5.13 -5.88
CA ASN A 38 13.66 -5.43 -6.32
C ASN A 38 13.97 -4.92 -7.73
N GLY A 39 13.14 -4.00 -8.25
CA GLY A 39 13.20 -3.48 -9.61
C GLY A 39 12.25 -4.18 -10.58
N ASP A 40 12.05 -5.50 -10.46
CA ASP A 40 11.20 -6.28 -11.35
C ASP A 40 9.86 -6.67 -10.72
N HIS A 41 9.86 -6.96 -9.41
CA HIS A 41 8.70 -7.50 -8.71
C HIS A 41 8.45 -6.80 -7.39
N LEU A 42 7.16 -6.57 -7.12
CA LEU A 42 6.67 -6.19 -5.79
C LEU A 42 6.37 -7.45 -4.98
N ASN A 43 7.15 -7.66 -3.92
CA ASN A 43 6.96 -8.75 -2.97
C ASN A 43 6.31 -8.21 -1.71
N SER A 44 5.18 -8.79 -1.31
CA SER A 44 4.39 -8.31 -0.18
C SER A 44 4.10 -9.40 0.83
N ARG A 45 4.18 -9.03 2.10
CA ARG A 45 3.64 -9.80 3.22
C ARG A 45 2.86 -8.88 4.12
N LYS A 46 1.61 -9.23 4.39
CA LYS A 46 0.75 -8.53 5.35
C LYS A 46 -0.18 -9.50 6.05
N SER A 47 -0.48 -9.24 7.32
CA SER A 47 -1.41 -10.05 8.10
C SER A 47 -1.88 -9.29 9.33
N LYS A 48 -2.90 -9.82 10.00
CA LYS A 48 -3.27 -9.40 11.37
C LYS A 48 -2.17 -9.78 12.35
N GLY A 49 -2.04 -8.99 13.40
CA GLY A 49 -1.09 -9.21 14.48
C GLY A 49 0.01 -8.14 14.54
N LEU A 50 0.84 -8.27 15.55
CA LEU A 50 2.00 -7.41 15.78
C LEU A 50 3.08 -7.70 14.73
N VAL A 51 3.95 -6.74 14.48
CA VAL A 51 5.05 -6.86 13.51
C VAL A 51 5.84 -8.16 13.73
N ARG A 52 6.21 -8.47 14.99
CA ARG A 52 6.95 -9.69 15.33
C ARG A 52 6.20 -11.00 15.08
N GLU A 53 4.86 -10.95 14.98
CA GLU A 53 4.02 -12.10 14.72
C GLU A 53 3.80 -12.31 13.22
N VAL A 54 3.72 -11.21 12.47
CA VAL A 54 3.48 -11.21 11.02
C VAL A 54 4.73 -11.61 10.26
N PHE A 55 5.92 -11.22 10.73
CA PHE A 55 7.19 -11.46 10.06
C PHE A 55 8.06 -12.44 10.83
N ASN A 56 8.68 -13.37 10.11
CA ASN A 56 9.62 -14.37 10.61
C ASN A 56 10.82 -14.49 9.67
N GLN A 57 11.76 -15.37 9.99
CA GLN A 57 12.98 -15.57 9.22
C GLN A 57 12.73 -15.88 7.74
N ASN A 58 11.72 -16.70 7.40
CA ASN A 58 11.39 -17.02 6.00
C ASN A 58 10.95 -15.78 5.21
N HIS A 59 10.30 -14.82 5.87
CA HIS A 59 9.91 -13.56 5.22
C HIS A 59 11.11 -12.66 4.97
N TYR A 60 12.08 -12.63 5.89
CA TYR A 60 13.37 -11.96 5.68
C TYR A 60 14.10 -12.46 4.43
N GLU A 61 14.05 -13.76 4.16
CA GLU A 61 14.71 -14.35 3.00
C GLU A 61 13.98 -14.07 1.67
N ARG A 62 12.65 -13.88 1.72
CA ARG A 62 11.80 -13.70 0.53
C ARG A 62 11.58 -12.24 0.16
N LEU A 63 11.53 -11.35 1.13
CA LEU A 63 11.28 -9.93 0.93
C LEU A 63 12.60 -9.21 0.69
N LYS A 64 13.16 -9.40 -0.51
CA LYS A 64 14.42 -8.80 -0.95
C LYS A 64 14.18 -7.67 -1.92
N GLY A 65 14.97 -6.62 -1.78
CA GLY A 65 14.94 -5.44 -2.62
C GLY A 65 15.42 -4.20 -1.86
N ASN A 66 15.65 -3.14 -2.58
CA ASN A 66 16.32 -1.95 -2.07
C ASN A 66 15.38 -0.76 -1.83
N TYR A 67 14.09 -0.90 -2.13
CA TYR A 67 13.07 0.07 -1.75
C TYR A 67 11.75 -0.61 -1.40
N GLY A 68 11.03 -0.03 -0.47
CA GLY A 68 9.78 -0.59 0.01
C GLY A 68 9.05 0.31 0.98
N ILE A 69 7.83 -0.09 1.29
CA ILE A 69 6.95 0.57 2.24
C ILE A 69 6.44 -0.40 3.29
N GLY A 70 6.25 0.09 4.50
CA GLY A 70 5.70 -0.66 5.61
C GLY A 70 4.57 0.09 6.29
N HIS A 71 3.65 -0.67 6.90
CA HIS A 71 2.47 -0.12 7.58
C HIS A 71 2.14 -0.94 8.83
N VAL A 72 1.79 -0.25 9.92
CA VAL A 72 1.11 -0.81 11.10
C VAL A 72 -0.27 -0.17 11.24
N ARG A 73 -1.31 -1.01 11.28
CA ARG A 73 -2.70 -0.59 11.29
C ARG A 73 -3.22 -0.43 12.70
N TYR A 74 -3.88 0.71 12.94
CA TYR A 74 -4.80 0.89 14.06
C TYR A 74 -6.23 0.62 13.57
N PRO A 75 -7.03 -0.20 14.26
CA PRO A 75 -8.39 -0.48 13.81
C PRO A 75 -9.23 0.80 13.81
N THR A 76 -9.80 1.12 12.66
CA THR A 76 -10.81 2.18 12.47
C THR A 76 -12.17 1.53 12.26
N ALA A 77 -13.23 2.33 12.12
CA ALA A 77 -14.54 1.85 11.71
C ALA A 77 -14.43 1.18 10.34
N GLY A 78 -14.55 -0.11 10.29
CA GLY A 78 -14.36 -1.00 9.13
C GLY A 78 -13.97 -2.37 9.63
N GLY A 79 -14.18 -3.39 8.81
CA GLY A 79 -13.97 -4.79 9.23
C GLY A 79 -12.58 -5.05 9.79
N ASN A 80 -12.52 -5.94 10.75
CA ASN A 80 -11.27 -6.42 11.35
C ASN A 80 -10.84 -7.71 10.63
N THR A 81 -10.62 -7.63 9.31
CA THR A 81 -10.20 -8.76 8.48
C THR A 81 -8.83 -8.52 7.86
N LYS A 82 -8.22 -9.59 7.36
CA LYS A 82 -6.90 -9.56 6.73
C LYS A 82 -6.84 -8.64 5.50
N GLU A 83 -7.97 -8.46 4.83
CA GLU A 83 -8.12 -7.67 3.61
C GLU A 83 -7.82 -6.19 3.84
N TYR A 84 -8.04 -5.68 5.06
CA TYR A 84 -7.74 -4.30 5.44
C TYR A 84 -6.28 -4.04 5.82
N ALA A 85 -5.47 -5.09 5.89
CA ALA A 85 -4.04 -4.90 6.15
C ALA A 85 -3.37 -4.20 4.95
N GLN A 86 -2.52 -3.24 5.26
CA GLN A 86 -1.77 -2.47 4.27
C GLN A 86 -0.28 -2.88 4.31
N PRO A 87 0.48 -2.61 3.22
CA PRO A 87 0.11 -1.87 2.01
C PRO A 87 -0.93 -2.57 1.14
N MET A 88 -1.79 -1.78 0.49
CA MET A 88 -2.69 -2.25 -0.55
C MET A 88 -1.94 -2.41 -1.88
N TYR A 89 -2.47 -3.22 -2.81
CA TYR A 89 -1.83 -3.49 -4.09
C TYR A 89 -2.85 -3.59 -5.22
N VAL A 90 -2.51 -3.00 -6.37
CA VAL A 90 -3.16 -3.25 -7.66
C VAL A 90 -2.12 -3.57 -8.72
N ASN A 91 -2.47 -4.43 -9.68
CA ASN A 91 -1.53 -4.91 -10.70
C ASN A 91 -1.54 -4.07 -11.99
N SER A 92 -2.50 -3.18 -12.15
CA SER A 92 -2.66 -2.35 -13.36
C SER A 92 -2.77 -0.88 -12.99
N PRO A 93 -2.12 0.03 -13.76
CA PRO A 93 -1.34 -0.22 -15.01
C PRO A 93 0.06 -0.81 -14.80
N TYR A 94 0.74 -0.60 -13.67
CA TYR A 94 2.15 -0.96 -13.50
C TYR A 94 2.45 -1.83 -12.27
N GLY A 95 1.50 -2.24 -11.49
CA GLY A 95 1.76 -2.78 -10.16
C GLY A 95 2.08 -1.65 -9.18
N ILE A 96 1.06 -1.20 -8.46
CA ILE A 96 1.16 -0.09 -7.53
C ILE A 96 0.89 -0.60 -6.12
N SER A 97 1.74 -0.22 -5.18
CA SER A 97 1.51 -0.47 -3.75
C SER A 97 1.39 0.84 -2.99
N LEU A 98 0.38 0.92 -2.11
CA LEU A 98 0.06 2.15 -1.37
C LEU A 98 -0.19 1.84 0.11
N ALA A 99 0.38 2.68 0.97
CA ALA A 99 0.05 2.74 2.39
C ALA A 99 -0.55 4.13 2.70
N HIS A 100 -1.67 4.14 3.41
CA HIS A 100 -2.43 5.35 3.70
C HIS A 100 -2.76 5.45 5.20
N ASN A 101 -2.59 6.63 5.76
CA ASN A 101 -3.00 6.97 7.11
C ASN A 101 -3.87 8.23 7.07
N GLY A 102 -5.11 8.06 6.71
CA GLY A 102 -6.10 9.11 6.58
C GLY A 102 -7.51 8.54 6.65
N ASN A 103 -8.46 9.34 6.19
CA ASN A 103 -9.86 8.93 6.06
C ASN A 103 -10.53 9.75 4.96
N LEU A 104 -11.11 9.08 3.97
CA LEU A 104 -11.91 9.69 2.91
C LEU A 104 -13.38 9.62 3.29
N SER A 105 -14.06 10.75 3.28
CA SER A 105 -15.48 10.84 3.65
C SER A 105 -16.44 10.42 2.54
N ASN A 106 -16.01 10.47 1.28
CA ASN A 106 -16.80 10.22 0.07
C ASN A 106 -16.51 8.87 -0.61
N THR A 107 -15.91 7.93 0.11
CA THR A 107 -15.50 6.60 -0.39
C THR A 107 -16.59 5.86 -1.19
N PRO A 108 -17.87 5.80 -0.76
CA PRO A 108 -18.91 5.08 -1.52
C PRO A 108 -19.21 5.69 -2.89
N ASP A 109 -19.14 7.00 -3.02
CA ASP A 109 -19.41 7.67 -4.29
C ASP A 109 -18.25 7.53 -5.26
N LEU A 110 -17.02 7.66 -4.76
CA LEU A 110 -15.81 7.41 -5.53
C LEU A 110 -15.72 5.96 -6.02
N ALA A 111 -16.10 4.98 -5.20
CA ALA A 111 -16.13 3.58 -5.62
C ALA A 111 -17.12 3.32 -6.76
N LYS A 112 -18.30 3.96 -6.73
CA LYS A 112 -19.28 3.90 -7.82
C LYS A 112 -18.74 4.54 -9.10
N GLU A 113 -18.12 5.70 -8.98
CA GLU A 113 -17.51 6.41 -10.11
C GLU A 113 -16.43 5.56 -10.78
N LEU A 114 -15.53 4.96 -10.01
CA LEU A 114 -14.51 4.04 -10.51
C LEU A 114 -15.12 2.84 -11.23
N PHE A 115 -16.19 2.26 -10.70
CA PHE A 115 -16.87 1.15 -11.36
C PHE A 115 -17.48 1.57 -12.72
N HIS A 116 -18.07 2.76 -12.80
CA HIS A 116 -18.68 3.24 -14.04
C HIS A 116 -17.66 3.71 -15.08
N SER A 117 -16.56 4.34 -14.66
CA SER A 117 -15.57 4.93 -15.56
C SER A 117 -14.49 3.95 -16.04
N ASP A 118 -14.09 2.99 -15.18
CA ASP A 118 -12.94 2.12 -15.41
C ASP A 118 -13.22 0.64 -15.09
N LEU A 119 -14.45 0.29 -14.77
CA LEU A 119 -14.89 -1.07 -14.40
C LEU A 119 -14.05 -1.70 -13.27
N ARG A 120 -13.46 -0.87 -12.40
CA ARG A 120 -12.64 -1.34 -11.29
C ARG A 120 -13.52 -1.89 -10.18
N HIS A 121 -13.23 -3.12 -9.79
CA HIS A 121 -13.88 -3.76 -8.65
C HIS A 121 -13.11 -3.41 -7.37
N ILE A 122 -13.82 -2.91 -6.38
CA ILE A 122 -13.33 -2.66 -5.03
C ILE A 122 -13.77 -3.82 -4.14
N SER A 123 -12.82 -4.48 -3.50
CA SER A 123 -13.06 -5.72 -2.73
C SER A 123 -13.47 -5.46 -1.29
N THR A 124 -13.11 -4.29 -0.75
CA THR A 124 -13.40 -3.89 0.64
C THR A 124 -14.10 -2.54 0.69
N ASP A 125 -14.58 -2.14 1.84
CA ASP A 125 -15.07 -0.77 2.10
C ASP A 125 -13.95 0.17 2.58
N SER A 126 -12.67 -0.24 2.41
CA SER A 126 -11.52 0.58 2.79
C SER A 126 -11.34 1.77 1.85
N ASP A 127 -11.28 2.96 2.43
CA ASP A 127 -10.92 4.18 1.73
C ASP A 127 -9.53 4.10 1.05
N SER A 128 -8.60 3.37 1.65
CA SER A 128 -7.26 3.16 1.11
C SER A 128 -7.26 2.34 -0.18
N GLU A 129 -8.18 1.35 -0.32
CA GLU A 129 -8.35 0.60 -1.56
C GLU A 129 -8.95 1.48 -2.66
N VAL A 130 -9.94 2.29 -2.32
CA VAL A 130 -10.54 3.26 -3.26
C VAL A 130 -9.50 4.27 -3.72
N LEU A 131 -8.73 4.87 -2.79
CA LEU A 131 -7.66 5.82 -3.09
C LEU A 131 -6.61 5.23 -4.03
N LEU A 132 -6.16 3.99 -3.77
CA LEU A 132 -5.22 3.29 -4.62
C LEU A 132 -5.76 3.08 -6.04
N ASN A 133 -7.04 2.74 -6.16
CA ASN A 133 -7.68 2.53 -7.46
C ASN A 133 -7.92 3.84 -8.23
N ILE A 134 -8.18 4.96 -7.53
CA ILE A 134 -8.22 6.29 -8.15
C ILE A 134 -6.84 6.66 -8.71
N LEU A 135 -5.78 6.51 -7.92
CA LEU A 135 -4.42 6.77 -8.37
C LEU A 135 -4.05 5.90 -9.59
N ALA A 136 -4.40 4.62 -9.55
CA ALA A 136 -4.17 3.71 -10.66
C ALA A 136 -4.97 4.11 -11.92
N HIS A 137 -6.21 4.60 -11.75
CA HIS A 137 -7.02 5.14 -12.84
C HIS A 137 -6.38 6.40 -13.43
N GLU A 138 -5.95 7.36 -12.61
CA GLU A 138 -5.26 8.57 -13.08
C GLU A 138 -4.00 8.24 -13.87
N ILE A 139 -3.15 7.34 -13.36
CA ILE A 139 -1.96 6.88 -14.08
C ILE A 139 -2.34 6.18 -15.40
N SER A 140 -3.43 5.43 -15.44
CA SER A 140 -3.85 4.69 -16.65
C SER A 140 -4.30 5.58 -17.82
N LYS A 141 -4.62 6.85 -17.57
CA LYS A 141 -4.92 7.85 -18.62
C LYS A 141 -3.70 8.14 -19.49
N HIS A 142 -2.52 7.96 -18.94
CA HIS A 142 -1.24 8.06 -19.64
C HIS A 142 -0.85 6.66 -20.14
N LYS A 143 -0.89 6.45 -21.45
CA LYS A 143 -0.66 5.13 -22.07
C LYS A 143 0.82 4.88 -22.40
N GLU A 144 1.73 5.42 -21.62
CA GLU A 144 3.16 5.28 -21.82
C GLU A 144 3.67 3.99 -21.17
N LYS A 145 4.59 3.30 -21.87
CA LYS A 145 5.21 2.08 -21.34
C LYS A 145 6.19 2.39 -20.21
N ASP A 146 6.93 3.49 -20.35
CA ASP A 146 7.92 3.99 -19.39
C ASP A 146 7.56 5.44 -19.01
N PRO A 147 6.61 5.63 -18.07
CA PRO A 147 6.12 6.95 -17.72
C PRO A 147 7.19 7.78 -17.00
N SER A 148 7.26 9.05 -17.36
CA SER A 148 8.16 10.00 -16.69
C SER A 148 7.68 10.32 -15.28
N PRO A 149 8.55 10.82 -14.38
CA PRO A 149 8.16 11.24 -13.04
C PRO A 149 7.02 12.27 -13.01
N GLU A 150 6.95 13.14 -14.02
CA GLU A 150 5.93 14.19 -14.15
C GLU A 150 4.52 13.60 -14.25
N ILE A 151 4.36 12.47 -14.97
CA ILE A 151 3.09 11.75 -15.09
C ILE A 151 2.61 11.27 -13.72
N PHE A 152 3.52 10.75 -12.88
CA PHE A 152 3.17 10.33 -11.53
C PHE A 152 2.79 11.53 -10.65
N PHE A 153 3.49 12.66 -10.76
CA PHE A 153 3.14 13.88 -10.01
C PHE A 153 1.78 14.43 -10.45
N GLU A 154 1.48 14.43 -11.75
CA GLU A 154 0.17 14.82 -12.28
C GLU A 154 -0.94 13.90 -11.77
N ALA A 155 -0.76 12.58 -11.87
CA ALA A 155 -1.71 11.61 -11.37
C ALA A 155 -1.97 11.74 -9.87
N ILE A 156 -0.92 11.97 -9.06
CA ILE A 156 -1.05 12.24 -7.63
C ILE A 156 -1.84 13.53 -7.41
N SER A 157 -1.51 14.62 -8.12
CA SER A 157 -2.22 15.89 -8.01
C SER A 157 -3.71 15.79 -8.35
N ASN A 158 -4.06 14.95 -9.34
CA ASN A 158 -5.45 14.72 -9.74
C ASN A 158 -6.21 13.78 -8.78
N THR A 159 -5.49 13.05 -7.94
CA THR A 159 -6.07 12.13 -6.95
C THR A 159 -6.54 12.87 -5.69
N PHE A 160 -5.99 14.04 -5.40
CA PHE A 160 -6.27 14.87 -4.22
C PHE A 160 -6.84 16.24 -4.57
#